data_7c959122813f99d63ff88b6ef5ef90f1
#
_entry.id   7c959122813f99d63ff88b6ef5ef90f1
#
_cell.length_a   1.000
_cell.length_b   1.000
_cell.length_c   1.000
_cell.angle_alpha   90.00
_cell.angle_beta   90.00
_cell.angle_gamma   90.00
#
_symmetry.space_group_name_H-M   'P 1'
#
loop_
_entity.id
_entity.type
_entity.pdbx_description
1 polymer ?
#
loop_
_entity_poly.entity_id
_entity_poly.type
_entity_poly.pdbx_seq_one_letter_code
_entity_poly.pdbx_strand_id
1 'polypeptide(L)'
;AQILELLDGLQEERNLSILFITHDMGVIAEIADRVNVMYAGQIIESAPVEDLFANPKHPYTEGLLGAIPGEQADGESLRTIEGDVPTPNEEATYCRFAPRCPEAFDACDAVAPAHVSVGEDPDHTAACLLYPEEQTEEERVSHHRSLGAKSRERPAGDVNE
;
A
#
# COMPACT_ATOMS: atom_id res chain seq x y z
N ALA A 1 -5.75 19.28 15.33
CA ALA A 1 -4.68 20.00 16.03
C ALA A 1 -4.55 19.55 17.49
N GLN A 2 -5.39 19.96 18.44
CA GLN A 2 -5.20 19.68 19.88
C GLN A 2 -5.16 18.19 20.28
N ILE A 3 -5.95 17.31 19.63
CA ILE A 3 -5.93 15.88 19.91
C ILE A 3 -4.65 15.23 19.40
N LEU A 4 -4.17 15.66 18.24
CA LEU A 4 -2.94 15.14 17.64
C LEU A 4 -1.72 15.52 18.50
N GLU A 5 -1.63 16.77 18.93
CA GLU A 5 -0.59 17.25 19.88
C GLU A 5 -0.58 16.47 21.20
N LEU A 6 -1.77 16.11 21.71
CA LEU A 6 -1.88 15.30 22.93
C LEU A 6 -1.41 13.86 22.69
N LEU A 7 -1.73 13.26 21.54
CA LEU A 7 -1.29 11.90 21.18
C LEU A 7 0.23 11.85 21.01
N ASP A 8 0.80 12.83 20.33
CA ASP A 8 2.25 12.97 20.14
C ASP A 8 2.96 13.09 21.50
N GLY A 9 2.49 13.98 22.38
CA GLY A 9 3.02 14.11 23.74
C GLY A 9 2.90 12.82 24.58
N LEU A 10 1.83 12.05 24.44
CA LEU A 10 1.67 10.76 25.11
C LEU A 10 2.62 9.69 24.55
N GLN A 11 2.85 9.71 23.24
CA GLN A 11 3.79 8.82 22.58
C GLN A 11 5.20 9.04 23.11
N GLU A 12 5.64 10.30 23.20
CA GLU A 12 6.96 10.66 23.74
C GLU A 12 7.09 10.33 25.25
N GLU A 13 6.12 10.78 26.08
CA GLU A 13 6.18 10.58 27.54
C GLU A 13 6.14 9.11 27.96
N ARG A 14 5.40 8.30 27.23
CA ARG A 14 5.13 6.90 27.58
C ARG A 14 5.88 5.89 26.73
N ASN A 15 6.64 6.34 25.73
CA ASN A 15 7.31 5.50 24.73
C ASN A 15 6.32 4.49 24.08
N LEU A 16 5.17 5.02 23.63
CA LEU A 16 4.10 4.23 23.05
C LEU A 16 4.24 4.15 21.53
N SER A 17 3.86 3.02 20.96
CA SER A 17 3.57 2.92 19.53
C SER A 17 2.06 3.06 19.32
N ILE A 18 1.65 3.94 18.42
CA ILE A 18 0.23 4.21 18.14
C ILE A 18 -0.10 3.64 16.75
N LEU A 19 -1.10 2.77 16.69
CA LEU A 19 -1.71 2.36 15.42
C LEU A 19 -2.94 3.24 15.15
N PHE A 20 -2.84 4.05 14.10
CA PHE A 20 -3.90 4.96 13.69
C PHE A 20 -4.59 4.43 12.43
N ILE A 21 -5.93 4.31 12.45
CA ILE A 21 -6.73 3.89 11.30
C ILE A 21 -7.61 5.04 10.88
N THR A 22 -7.37 5.61 9.72
CA THR A 22 -8.08 6.77 9.19
C THR A 22 -8.04 6.77 7.66
N HIS A 23 -8.92 7.54 7.06
CA HIS A 23 -8.90 7.89 5.64
C HIS A 23 -8.55 9.37 5.41
N ASP A 24 -8.18 10.09 6.46
CA ASP A 24 -7.76 11.49 6.38
C ASP A 24 -6.25 11.58 6.14
N MET A 25 -5.89 11.89 4.89
CA MET A 25 -4.49 11.97 4.46
C MET A 25 -3.74 13.11 5.13
N GLY A 26 -4.44 14.22 5.46
CA GLY A 26 -3.83 15.33 6.19
C GLY A 26 -3.42 14.94 7.60
N VAL A 27 -4.24 14.15 8.30
CA VAL A 27 -3.90 13.60 9.62
C VAL A 27 -2.72 12.64 9.51
N ILE A 28 -2.71 11.77 8.49
CA ILE A 28 -1.60 10.83 8.27
C ILE A 28 -0.28 11.56 8.05
N ALA A 29 -0.28 12.57 7.20
CA ALA A 29 0.91 13.37 6.90
C ALA A 29 1.47 14.11 8.12
N GLU A 30 0.61 14.45 9.11
CA GLU A 30 1.01 15.21 10.31
C GLU A 30 1.61 14.33 11.40
N ILE A 31 1.13 13.08 11.58
CA ILE A 31 1.46 12.29 12.78
C ILE A 31 2.09 10.92 12.52
N ALA A 32 2.06 10.42 11.28
CA ALA A 32 2.54 9.07 11.01
C ALA A 32 4.02 9.04 10.67
N ASP A 33 4.77 8.12 11.29
CA ASP A 33 6.13 7.79 10.86
C ASP A 33 6.09 6.89 9.62
N ARG A 34 5.10 5.99 9.59
CA ARG A 34 4.97 4.95 8.57
C ARG A 34 3.51 4.71 8.20
N VAL A 35 3.25 4.46 6.94
CA VAL A 35 1.90 4.26 6.41
C VAL A 35 1.78 2.89 5.77
N ASN A 36 0.66 2.23 6.06
CA ASN A 36 0.21 1.03 5.36
C ASN A 36 -1.07 1.37 4.60
N VAL A 37 -1.00 1.37 3.28
CA VAL A 37 -2.18 1.58 2.43
C VAL A 37 -2.92 0.27 2.26
N MET A 38 -4.22 0.29 2.55
CA MET A 38 -5.07 -0.90 2.48
C MET A 38 -6.10 -0.76 1.35
N TYR A 39 -6.27 -1.82 0.56
CA TYR A 39 -7.31 -1.93 -0.45
C TYR A 39 -7.99 -3.29 -0.37
N ALA A 40 -9.32 -3.30 -0.31
CA ALA A 40 -10.14 -4.53 -0.28
C ALA A 40 -9.61 -5.59 0.72
N GLY A 41 -9.24 -5.15 1.95
CA GLY A 41 -8.77 -6.03 3.02
C GLY A 41 -7.32 -6.49 2.92
N GLN A 42 -6.53 -5.92 2.01
CA GLN A 42 -5.10 -6.23 1.87
C GLN A 42 -4.26 -4.97 2.01
N ILE A 43 -3.11 -5.07 2.68
CA ILE A 43 -2.08 -4.04 2.59
C ILE A 43 -1.45 -4.17 1.20
N ILE A 44 -1.47 -3.10 0.44
CA ILE A 44 -0.96 -3.06 -0.93
C ILE A 44 0.32 -2.26 -1.07
N GLU A 45 0.57 -1.34 -0.16
CA GLU A 45 1.79 -0.56 -0.10
C GLU A 45 2.12 -0.20 1.35
N SER A 46 3.39 -0.18 1.70
CA SER A 46 3.90 0.20 3.02
C SER A 46 5.18 0.99 2.85
N ALA A 47 5.24 2.19 3.44
CA ALA A 47 6.40 3.07 3.32
C ALA A 47 6.51 4.03 4.51
N PRO A 48 7.69 4.65 4.75
CA PRO A 48 7.79 5.88 5.51
C PRO A 48 6.82 6.92 4.93
N VAL A 49 6.24 7.77 5.78
CA VAL A 49 5.20 8.71 5.36
C VAL A 49 5.69 9.65 4.25
N GLU A 50 6.92 10.17 4.38
CA GLU A 50 7.52 11.08 3.39
C GLU A 50 7.68 10.43 2.02
N ASP A 51 8.14 9.17 1.98
CA ASP A 51 8.33 8.41 0.75
C ASP A 51 6.99 8.09 0.07
N LEU A 52 5.97 7.73 0.87
CA LEU A 52 4.65 7.43 0.33
C LEU A 52 4.03 8.63 -0.38
N PHE A 53 4.12 9.83 0.23
CA PHE A 53 3.57 11.04 -0.36
C PHE A 53 4.40 11.57 -1.52
N ALA A 54 5.74 11.48 -1.43
CA ALA A 54 6.63 11.96 -2.49
C ALA A 54 6.66 11.04 -3.72
N ASN A 55 6.55 9.73 -3.53
CA ASN A 55 6.76 8.74 -4.60
C ASN A 55 5.94 7.46 -4.36
N PRO A 56 4.60 7.55 -4.38
CA PRO A 56 3.73 6.37 -4.27
C PRO A 56 4.05 5.38 -5.40
N LYS A 57 3.93 4.09 -5.12
CA LYS A 57 4.35 3.03 -6.05
C LYS A 57 3.20 2.17 -6.54
N HIS A 58 2.20 1.97 -5.71
CA HIS A 58 1.03 1.20 -6.14
C HIS A 58 0.03 2.13 -6.87
N PRO A 59 -0.50 1.76 -8.05
CA PRO A 59 -1.42 2.61 -8.81
C PRO A 59 -2.68 3.05 -8.04
N TYR A 60 -3.13 2.26 -7.06
CA TYR A 60 -4.19 2.70 -6.15
C TYR A 60 -3.75 3.86 -5.25
N THR A 61 -2.54 3.77 -4.68
CA THR A 61 -1.99 4.83 -3.82
C THR A 61 -1.81 6.13 -4.60
N GLU A 62 -1.29 6.04 -5.82
CA GLU A 62 -1.18 7.19 -6.74
C GLU A 62 -2.54 7.83 -7.01
N GLY A 63 -3.55 6.99 -7.32
CA GLY A 63 -4.91 7.47 -7.53
C GLY A 63 -5.54 8.08 -6.27
N LEU A 64 -5.27 7.49 -5.11
CA LEU A 64 -5.77 7.97 -3.81
C LEU A 64 -5.17 9.33 -3.45
N LEU A 65 -3.85 9.48 -3.57
CA LEU A 65 -3.16 10.76 -3.29
C LEU A 65 -3.50 11.80 -4.36
N GLY A 66 -3.59 11.41 -5.63
CA GLY A 66 -4.02 12.30 -6.72
C GLY A 66 -5.48 12.79 -6.64
N ALA A 67 -6.28 12.24 -5.73
CA ALA A 67 -7.64 12.72 -5.44
C ALA A 67 -7.69 13.79 -4.33
N ILE A 68 -6.55 14.12 -3.68
CA ILE A 68 -6.49 15.10 -2.60
C ILE A 68 -6.54 16.51 -3.20
N PRO A 69 -7.50 17.37 -2.81
CA PRO A 69 -7.54 18.75 -3.27
C PRO A 69 -6.33 19.54 -2.76
N GLY A 70 -5.60 20.18 -3.66
CA GLY A 70 -4.48 21.10 -3.32
C GLY A 70 -3.08 20.59 -3.64
N GLU A 71 -2.87 19.32 -3.97
CA GLU A 71 -1.59 18.81 -4.45
C GLU A 71 -1.45 18.82 -5.99
N GLN A 72 -2.50 19.26 -6.67
CA GLN A 72 -2.52 19.30 -8.13
C GLN A 72 -2.02 20.63 -8.67
N ALA A 73 -1.23 20.58 -9.73
CA ALA A 73 -0.90 21.77 -10.52
C ALA A 73 -2.18 22.41 -11.06
N ASP A 74 -2.23 23.75 -11.08
CA ASP A 74 -3.39 24.51 -11.53
C ASP A 74 -3.93 24.00 -12.88
N GLY A 75 -5.12 23.40 -12.87
CA GLY A 75 -5.85 23.00 -14.07
C GLY A 75 -6.03 21.50 -14.31
N GLU A 76 -5.47 20.61 -13.49
CA GLU A 76 -5.78 19.19 -13.57
C GLU A 76 -7.10 18.85 -12.84
N SER A 77 -7.97 18.07 -13.50
CA SER A 77 -9.18 17.55 -12.87
C SER A 77 -8.81 16.47 -11.84
N LEU A 78 -9.54 16.48 -10.71
CA LEU A 78 -9.42 15.41 -9.68
C LEU A 78 -9.47 14.03 -10.34
N ARG A 79 -8.45 13.22 -10.14
CA ARG A 79 -8.44 11.83 -10.58
C ARG A 79 -9.39 11.03 -9.70
N THR A 80 -10.44 10.48 -10.28
CA THR A 80 -11.35 9.56 -9.60
C THR A 80 -11.03 8.13 -10.01
N ILE A 81 -10.92 7.25 -9.02
CA ILE A 81 -10.78 5.82 -9.28
C ILE A 81 -12.18 5.26 -9.55
N GLU A 82 -12.49 5.00 -10.82
CA GLU A 82 -13.80 4.49 -11.25
C GLU A 82 -14.05 3.04 -10.80
N GLY A 83 -15.31 2.65 -10.71
CA GLY A 83 -15.77 1.31 -10.36
C GLY A 83 -15.90 1.04 -8.86
N ASP A 84 -16.46 -0.12 -8.53
CA ASP A 84 -16.76 -0.52 -7.15
C ASP A 84 -15.57 -1.24 -6.49
N VAL A 85 -15.42 -1.08 -5.18
CA VAL A 85 -14.45 -1.83 -4.40
C VAL A 85 -14.96 -3.25 -4.18
N PRO A 86 -14.22 -4.30 -4.57
CA PRO A 86 -14.66 -5.67 -4.35
C PRO A 86 -14.78 -5.98 -2.86
N THR A 87 -15.83 -6.70 -2.49
CA THR A 87 -15.99 -7.21 -1.12
C THR A 87 -15.13 -8.45 -0.95
N PRO A 88 -14.15 -8.45 -0.04
CA PRO A 88 -13.27 -9.59 0.16
C PRO A 88 -14.00 -10.72 0.90
N ASN A 89 -14.43 -11.74 0.18
CA ASN A 89 -15.08 -12.93 0.75
C ASN A 89 -14.14 -14.12 0.89
N GLU A 90 -13.00 -14.10 0.19
CA GLU A 90 -12.05 -15.20 0.09
C GLU A 90 -10.60 -14.66 0.12
N GLU A 91 -9.63 -15.56 0.31
CA GLU A 91 -8.22 -15.22 0.17
C GLU A 91 -7.93 -14.75 -1.27
N ALA A 92 -7.16 -13.67 -1.41
CA ALA A 92 -6.83 -13.15 -2.72
C ALA A 92 -5.83 -14.05 -3.44
N THR A 93 -6.23 -14.55 -4.59
CA THR A 93 -5.37 -15.30 -5.52
C THR A 93 -4.86 -14.46 -6.68
N TYR A 94 -5.29 -13.19 -6.76
CA TYR A 94 -4.99 -12.22 -7.82
C TYR A 94 -4.91 -10.81 -7.21
N CYS A 95 -4.50 -9.82 -8.01
CA CYS A 95 -4.52 -8.41 -7.59
C CYS A 95 -5.96 -7.89 -7.55
N ARG A 96 -6.50 -7.63 -6.36
CA ARG A 96 -7.88 -7.15 -6.20
C ARG A 96 -8.14 -5.78 -6.83
N PHE A 97 -7.08 -5.01 -7.06
CA PHE A 97 -7.17 -3.71 -7.74
C PHE A 97 -7.15 -3.83 -9.28
N ALA A 98 -6.76 -4.97 -9.83
CA ALA A 98 -6.63 -5.17 -11.29
C ALA A 98 -7.82 -4.66 -12.12
N PRO A 99 -9.10 -4.90 -11.75
CA PRO A 99 -10.25 -4.42 -12.53
C PRO A 99 -10.38 -2.89 -12.64
N ARG A 100 -9.66 -2.16 -11.78
CA ARG A 100 -9.71 -0.69 -11.69
C ARG A 100 -8.35 -0.03 -11.95
N CYS A 101 -7.32 -0.84 -12.16
CA CYS A 101 -5.95 -0.39 -12.34
C CYS A 101 -5.72 0.05 -13.80
N PRO A 102 -5.26 1.29 -14.04
CA PRO A 102 -4.95 1.74 -15.39
C PRO A 102 -3.74 1.01 -16.01
N GLU A 103 -2.88 0.43 -15.16
CA GLU A 103 -1.66 -0.30 -15.54
C GLU A 103 -1.85 -1.82 -15.51
N ALA A 104 -3.10 -2.31 -15.41
CA ALA A 104 -3.36 -3.73 -15.31
C ALA A 104 -3.00 -4.47 -16.61
N PHE A 105 -2.44 -5.67 -16.44
CA PHE A 105 -2.16 -6.61 -17.52
C PHE A 105 -2.62 -8.03 -17.13
N ASP A 106 -2.62 -8.96 -18.06
CA ASP A 106 -3.27 -10.29 -17.91
C ASP A 106 -2.87 -11.04 -16.63
N ALA A 107 -1.62 -10.95 -16.23
CA ALA A 107 -1.15 -11.63 -15.01
C ALA A 107 -1.74 -11.04 -13.73
N CYS A 108 -2.20 -9.80 -13.73
CA CYS A 108 -2.79 -9.17 -12.54
C CYS A 108 -4.09 -9.85 -12.10
N ASP A 109 -4.82 -10.47 -13.04
CA ASP A 109 -6.04 -11.23 -12.75
C ASP A 109 -5.77 -12.68 -12.34
N ALA A 110 -4.52 -13.14 -12.42
CA ALA A 110 -4.16 -14.55 -12.24
C ALA A 110 -3.12 -14.78 -11.13
N VAL A 111 -2.48 -13.73 -10.63
CA VAL A 111 -1.39 -13.83 -9.65
C VAL A 111 -1.60 -12.84 -8.52
N ALA A 112 -1.64 -13.35 -7.28
CA ALA A 112 -1.59 -12.51 -6.10
C ALA A 112 -0.19 -11.89 -5.95
N PRO A 113 -0.06 -10.56 -6.01
CA PRO A 113 1.25 -9.95 -5.84
C PRO A 113 1.74 -10.08 -4.39
N ALA A 114 3.01 -10.41 -4.22
CA ALA A 114 3.68 -10.37 -2.94
C ALA A 114 4.28 -8.97 -2.70
N HIS A 115 4.53 -8.59 -1.45
CA HIS A 115 5.27 -7.38 -1.15
C HIS A 115 6.73 -7.52 -1.60
N VAL A 116 7.18 -6.57 -2.39
CA VAL A 116 8.56 -6.43 -2.84
C VAL A 116 9.04 -5.01 -2.56
N SER A 117 10.34 -4.82 -2.34
CA SER A 117 10.93 -3.48 -2.21
C SER A 117 10.81 -2.73 -3.53
N VAL A 118 10.40 -1.45 -3.48
CA VAL A 118 10.05 -0.66 -4.68
C VAL A 118 10.70 0.72 -4.71
N GLY A 119 11.36 1.11 -3.65
CA GLY A 119 12.01 2.42 -3.52
C GLY A 119 13.50 2.31 -3.25
N GLU A 120 14.12 3.45 -2.98
CA GLU A 120 15.50 3.51 -2.47
C GLU A 120 15.57 3.05 -1.01
N ASP A 121 14.51 3.32 -0.23
CA ASP A 121 14.35 2.79 1.11
C ASP A 121 13.90 1.32 1.03
N PRO A 122 14.64 0.38 1.64
CA PRO A 122 14.28 -1.03 1.67
C PRO A 122 12.94 -1.29 2.38
N ASP A 123 12.51 -0.36 3.22
CA ASP A 123 11.25 -0.41 3.93
C ASP A 123 10.06 0.11 3.11
N HIS A 124 10.29 0.69 1.93
CA HIS A 124 9.23 1.00 0.98
C HIS A 124 8.90 -0.26 0.16
N THR A 125 7.75 -0.84 0.40
CA THR A 125 7.32 -2.09 -0.25
C THR A 125 5.93 -1.94 -0.87
N ALA A 126 5.71 -2.60 -2.00
CA ALA A 126 4.39 -2.68 -2.65
C ALA A 126 4.06 -4.11 -3.10
N ALA A 127 2.78 -4.46 -3.01
CA ALA A 127 2.23 -5.69 -3.56
C ALA A 127 1.68 -5.41 -4.98
N CYS A 128 2.60 -5.27 -5.96
CA CYS A 128 2.27 -4.92 -7.32
C CYS A 128 3.17 -5.64 -8.33
N LEU A 129 2.58 -6.22 -9.37
CA LEU A 129 3.31 -6.94 -10.42
C LEU A 129 4.09 -6.04 -11.39
N LEU A 130 4.01 -4.73 -11.24
CA LEU A 130 4.86 -3.76 -11.95
C LEU A 130 6.30 -3.76 -11.44
N TYR A 131 6.56 -4.37 -10.28
CA TYR A 131 7.86 -4.37 -9.62
C TYR A 131 8.47 -5.77 -9.52
N PRO A 132 9.82 -5.87 -9.45
CA PRO A 132 10.80 -4.78 -9.63
C PRO A 132 10.85 -4.28 -11.08
N GLU A 133 11.02 -2.97 -11.27
CA GLU A 133 10.94 -2.31 -12.60
C GLU A 133 12.00 -2.80 -13.59
N GLU A 134 13.17 -3.18 -13.11
CA GLU A 134 14.31 -3.63 -13.93
C GLU A 134 14.13 -5.03 -14.54
N GLN A 135 13.11 -5.78 -14.11
CA GLN A 135 12.80 -7.11 -14.59
C GLN A 135 11.76 -7.05 -15.72
N THR A 136 11.81 -8.05 -16.60
CA THR A 136 10.74 -8.27 -17.58
C THR A 136 9.44 -8.69 -16.89
N GLU A 137 8.31 -8.57 -17.59
CA GLU A 137 7.01 -8.99 -17.06
C GLU A 137 7.01 -10.46 -16.61
N GLU A 138 7.58 -11.36 -17.42
CA GLU A 138 7.66 -12.78 -17.11
C GLU A 138 8.49 -13.06 -15.84
N GLU A 139 9.60 -12.36 -15.68
CA GLU A 139 10.47 -12.46 -14.50
C GLU A 139 9.77 -11.95 -13.25
N ARG A 140 9.09 -10.80 -13.32
CA ARG A 140 8.28 -10.26 -12.22
C ARG A 140 7.19 -11.22 -11.77
N VAL A 141 6.42 -11.74 -12.71
CA VAL A 141 5.36 -12.72 -12.44
C VAL A 141 5.92 -13.98 -11.77
N SER A 142 7.02 -14.51 -12.28
CA SER A 142 7.71 -15.67 -11.69
C SER A 142 8.22 -15.38 -10.28
N HIS A 143 8.79 -14.19 -10.07
CA HIS A 143 9.28 -13.73 -8.78
C HIS A 143 8.16 -13.69 -7.73
N HIS A 144 7.05 -13.03 -8.04
CA HIS A 144 5.90 -12.92 -7.14
C HIS A 144 5.27 -14.29 -6.82
N ARG A 145 5.16 -15.19 -7.80
CA ARG A 145 4.70 -16.57 -7.56
C ARG A 145 5.59 -17.31 -6.58
N SER A 146 6.90 -17.17 -6.71
CA SER A 146 7.87 -17.81 -5.82
C SER A 146 7.77 -17.32 -4.38
N LEU A 147 7.56 -16.00 -4.18
CA LEU A 147 7.37 -15.40 -2.87
C LEU A 147 6.06 -15.81 -2.24
N GLY A 148 4.96 -15.86 -3.00
CA GLY A 148 3.66 -16.30 -2.53
C GLY A 148 3.66 -17.75 -2.09
N ALA A 149 4.39 -18.65 -2.77
CA ALA A 149 4.56 -20.03 -2.35
C ALA A 149 5.29 -20.15 -1.01
N LYS A 150 6.39 -19.43 -0.82
CA LYS A 150 7.17 -19.40 0.43
C LYS A 150 6.37 -18.85 1.62
N SER A 151 5.50 -17.88 1.38
CA SER A 151 4.66 -17.31 2.43
C SER A 151 3.62 -18.31 2.97
N ARG A 152 3.14 -19.20 2.11
CA ARG A 152 2.17 -20.27 2.50
C ARG A 152 2.83 -21.44 3.21
N GLU A 153 4.13 -21.66 3.02
CA GLU A 153 4.88 -22.73 3.68
C GLU A 153 5.35 -22.37 5.10
N ARG A 154 5.27 -21.09 5.51
CA ARG A 154 5.58 -20.71 6.89
C ARG A 154 4.47 -21.21 7.79
N PRO A 155 4.73 -22.17 8.73
CA PRO A 155 3.74 -22.53 9.72
C PRO A 155 3.36 -21.28 10.51
N ALA A 156 2.06 -21.17 10.82
CA ALA A 156 1.58 -20.17 11.77
C ALA A 156 2.42 -20.33 13.03
N GLY A 157 3.25 -19.30 13.31
CA GLY A 157 4.17 -19.36 14.42
C GLY A 157 3.39 -19.63 15.70
N ASP A 158 3.86 -20.61 16.47
CA ASP A 158 3.42 -20.84 17.83
C ASP A 158 3.48 -19.53 18.60
N VAL A 159 2.33 -18.94 18.83
CA VAL A 159 2.15 -17.90 19.84
C VAL A 159 2.10 -18.66 21.16
N ASN A 160 3.25 -19.02 21.65
CA ASN A 160 3.37 -19.55 23.00
C ASN A 160 3.78 -18.41 23.94
N GLU A 161 2.83 -18.13 24.88
CA GLU A 161 2.96 -17.53 26.23
C GLU A 161 3.78 -16.25 26.38
#